data_950b42c545617e971d37e087168c46d6
#
_entry.id   950b42c545617e971d37e087168c46d6
#
_cell.length_a   1.000
_cell.length_b   1.000
_cell.length_c   1.000
_cell.angle_alpha   90.00
_cell.angle_beta   90.00
_cell.angle_gamma   90.00
#
_symmetry.space_group_name_H-M   'P 1'
#
loop_
_entity.id
_entity.type
_entity.pdbx_description
1 polymer ?
#
loop_
_entity_poly.entity_id
_entity_poly.type
_entity_poly.pdbx_seq_one_letter_code
_entity_poly.pdbx_strand_id
1 'polypeptide(L)'
;MGRKPPVVHGAVLIDKPAGMTSHDVVAQLRKRFGERRIGHAGTLDPDATGVLVIGVGNATRLLRFASASNKTYEVEIVFGPETDTLDSSGQVVAEHHMSVDLEQVSAAAASLTGEIEQVPPMVSARRVGGRRLYEIAREGREVDRESRSVTVSRFEVEATEDPLIWRAKVTCSAGTYIRTLGADLGSALGGGAHIRNLRRIRSGHYSVEETGTIDEAPLLPILELTRGMDP
;
A
#
# COMPACT_ATOMS: atom_id res chain seq x y z
N MET A 1 -32.26 -16.14 6.53
CA MET A 1 -32.53 -15.44 5.24
C MET A 1 -31.29 -15.57 4.34
N GLY A 2 -31.39 -16.30 3.22
CA GLY A 2 -30.30 -16.45 2.25
C GLY A 2 -30.00 -15.10 1.59
N ARG A 3 -28.70 -14.79 1.42
CA ARG A 3 -28.27 -13.60 0.67
C ARG A 3 -28.77 -13.72 -0.78
N LYS A 4 -29.46 -12.70 -1.29
CA LYS A 4 -29.81 -12.64 -2.71
C LYS A 4 -28.53 -12.77 -3.57
N PRO A 5 -28.57 -13.51 -4.68
CA PRO A 5 -27.41 -13.61 -5.57
C PRO A 5 -27.07 -12.22 -6.14
N PRO A 6 -25.78 -11.93 -6.38
CA PRO A 6 -25.39 -10.68 -7.01
C PRO A 6 -25.95 -10.57 -8.43
N VAL A 7 -26.31 -9.38 -8.83
CA VAL A 7 -26.90 -9.08 -10.16
C VAL A 7 -25.89 -8.40 -11.08
N VAL A 8 -25.00 -7.58 -10.50
CA VAL A 8 -23.95 -6.84 -11.20
C VAL A 8 -22.61 -7.55 -11.00
N HIS A 9 -21.86 -7.74 -12.07
CA HIS A 9 -20.58 -8.44 -12.03
C HIS A 9 -19.55 -7.75 -12.90
N GLY A 10 -18.33 -7.60 -12.41
CA GLY A 10 -17.24 -7.03 -13.18
C GLY A 10 -16.06 -6.60 -12.31
N ALA A 11 -15.10 -5.94 -12.95
CA ALA A 11 -13.97 -5.28 -12.32
C ALA A 11 -14.10 -3.76 -12.43
N VAL A 12 -13.54 -3.03 -11.49
CA VAL A 12 -13.39 -1.56 -11.58
C VAL A 12 -11.99 -1.20 -11.13
N LEU A 13 -11.31 -0.36 -11.90
CA LEU A 13 -9.98 0.16 -11.58
C LEU A 13 -10.14 1.60 -11.09
N ILE A 14 -9.82 1.83 -9.82
CA ILE A 14 -9.99 3.14 -9.18
C ILE A 14 -8.63 3.79 -8.92
N ASP A 15 -8.48 5.05 -9.29
CA ASP A 15 -7.47 5.93 -8.69
C ASP A 15 -8.00 6.37 -7.32
N LYS A 16 -7.57 5.68 -6.26
CA LYS A 16 -8.04 6.01 -4.92
C LYS A 16 -7.54 7.40 -4.51
N PRO A 17 -8.43 8.33 -4.17
CA PRO A 17 -8.00 9.63 -3.66
C PRO A 17 -7.43 9.53 -2.25
N ALA A 18 -6.66 10.54 -1.83
CA ALA A 18 -6.22 10.71 -0.44
C ALA A 18 -7.41 11.00 0.50
N GLY A 19 -7.21 10.78 1.81
CA GLY A 19 -8.20 11.05 2.86
C GLY A 19 -9.34 10.03 2.95
N MET A 20 -9.25 8.91 2.22
CA MET A 20 -10.30 7.90 2.13
C MET A 20 -9.71 6.49 2.29
N THR A 21 -10.36 5.65 3.10
CA THR A 21 -9.94 4.25 3.21
C THR A 21 -10.35 3.45 1.98
N SER A 22 -9.67 2.32 1.72
CA SER A 22 -10.09 1.38 0.66
C SER A 22 -11.51 0.84 0.89
N HIS A 23 -11.99 0.80 2.15
CA HIS A 23 -13.35 0.40 2.49
C HIS A 23 -14.38 1.49 2.16
N ASP A 24 -14.04 2.77 2.27
CA ASP A 24 -14.92 3.87 1.89
C ASP A 24 -15.16 3.87 0.38
N VAL A 25 -14.12 3.59 -0.42
CA VAL A 25 -14.26 3.38 -1.86
C VAL A 25 -15.24 2.24 -2.15
N VAL A 26 -15.08 1.09 -1.48
CA VAL A 26 -16.01 -0.04 -1.62
C VAL A 26 -17.45 0.36 -1.21
N ALA A 27 -17.62 1.16 -0.15
CA ALA A 27 -18.93 1.61 0.30
C ALA A 27 -19.61 2.52 -0.72
N GLN A 28 -18.87 3.42 -1.36
CA GLN A 28 -19.39 4.29 -2.43
C GLN A 28 -19.77 3.48 -3.68
N LEU A 29 -18.92 2.55 -4.11
CA LEU A 29 -19.21 1.68 -5.26
C LEU A 29 -20.42 0.76 -5.01
N ARG A 30 -20.65 0.33 -3.75
CA ARG A 30 -21.89 -0.40 -3.38
C ARG A 30 -23.14 0.44 -3.64
N LYS A 31 -23.10 1.74 -3.33
CA LYS A 31 -24.21 2.66 -3.64
C LYS A 31 -24.36 2.86 -5.14
N ARG A 32 -23.23 3.12 -5.84
CA ARG A 32 -23.21 3.37 -7.28
C ARG A 32 -23.79 2.21 -8.10
N PHE A 33 -23.39 0.97 -7.80
CA PHE A 33 -23.82 -0.22 -8.56
C PHE A 33 -25.04 -0.92 -7.97
N GLY A 34 -25.56 -0.51 -6.83
CA GLY A 34 -26.65 -1.20 -6.14
C GLY A 34 -26.28 -2.64 -5.73
N GLU A 35 -24.98 -2.97 -5.66
CA GLU A 35 -24.47 -4.31 -5.40
C GLU A 35 -23.74 -4.37 -4.05
N ARG A 36 -24.16 -5.29 -3.19
CA ARG A 36 -23.58 -5.43 -1.84
C ARG A 36 -22.27 -6.19 -1.83
N ARG A 37 -22.07 -7.09 -2.81
CA ARG A 37 -20.90 -7.94 -2.92
C ARG A 37 -19.83 -7.22 -3.73
N ILE A 38 -19.10 -6.33 -3.08
CA ILE A 38 -17.94 -5.61 -3.64
C ILE A 38 -16.78 -5.73 -2.66
N GLY A 39 -15.58 -5.94 -3.18
CA GLY A 39 -14.32 -6.00 -2.43
C GLY A 39 -13.16 -5.43 -3.23
N HIS A 40 -12.00 -5.29 -2.60
CA HIS A 40 -10.78 -4.77 -3.24
C HIS A 40 -9.60 -5.75 -3.11
N ALA A 41 -8.61 -5.61 -3.99
CA ALA A 41 -7.36 -6.35 -3.98
C ALA A 41 -6.22 -5.48 -3.46
N GLY A 42 -5.88 -5.64 -2.17
CA GLY A 42 -4.77 -4.92 -1.52
C GLY A 42 -5.17 -3.54 -0.99
N THR A 43 -5.15 -3.44 0.33
CA THR A 43 -5.45 -2.20 1.05
C THR A 43 -4.43 -1.11 0.68
N LEU A 44 -4.92 0.12 0.55
CA LEU A 44 -4.15 1.35 0.61
C LEU A 44 -4.51 2.07 1.90
N ASP A 45 -3.51 2.68 2.55
CA ASP A 45 -3.71 3.53 3.72
C ASP A 45 -4.57 4.75 3.35
N PRO A 46 -5.21 5.44 4.30
CA PRO A 46 -6.11 6.56 3.99
C PRO A 46 -5.49 7.64 3.10
N ASP A 47 -4.27 8.06 3.40
CA ASP A 47 -3.57 9.13 2.69
C ASP A 47 -2.84 8.63 1.42
N ALA A 48 -2.64 7.32 1.29
CA ALA A 48 -2.08 6.74 0.08
C ALA A 48 -3.07 6.82 -1.09
N THR A 49 -2.55 7.05 -2.29
CA THR A 49 -3.33 7.21 -3.53
C THR A 49 -3.02 6.12 -4.56
N GLY A 50 -3.73 6.11 -5.68
CA GLY A 50 -3.40 5.29 -6.85
C GLY A 50 -4.23 4.03 -6.99
N VAL A 51 -3.73 3.09 -7.76
CA VAL A 51 -4.45 1.91 -8.25
C VAL A 51 -5.09 1.09 -7.14
N LEU A 52 -6.40 1.03 -7.12
CA LEU A 52 -7.18 0.12 -6.28
C LEU A 52 -8.07 -0.76 -7.16
N VAL A 53 -7.73 -2.04 -7.24
CA VAL A 53 -8.48 -3.02 -8.04
C VAL A 53 -9.69 -3.49 -7.26
N ILE A 54 -10.88 -3.35 -7.84
CA ILE A 54 -12.17 -3.67 -7.25
C ILE A 54 -12.83 -4.81 -8.00
N GLY A 55 -13.36 -5.79 -7.27
CA GLY A 55 -14.24 -6.82 -7.83
C GLY A 55 -15.68 -6.59 -7.39
N VAL A 56 -16.60 -6.68 -8.35
CA VAL A 56 -18.04 -6.51 -8.17
C VAL A 56 -18.75 -7.85 -8.40
N GLY A 57 -19.66 -8.22 -7.50
CA GLY A 57 -20.43 -9.44 -7.62
C GLY A 57 -19.55 -10.71 -7.57
N ASN A 58 -19.68 -11.57 -8.55
CA ASN A 58 -18.90 -12.81 -8.63
C ASN A 58 -17.41 -12.59 -8.85
N ALA A 59 -17.01 -11.44 -9.42
CA ALA A 59 -15.61 -11.09 -9.60
C ALA A 59 -14.84 -10.99 -8.28
N THR A 60 -15.50 -10.78 -7.13
CA THR A 60 -14.85 -10.78 -5.81
C THR A 60 -14.09 -12.07 -5.51
N ARG A 61 -14.44 -13.20 -6.14
CA ARG A 61 -13.74 -14.49 -5.98
C ARG A 61 -12.35 -14.49 -6.63
N LEU A 62 -12.15 -13.63 -7.64
CA LEU A 62 -10.90 -13.51 -8.39
C LEU A 62 -9.92 -12.51 -7.75
N LEU A 63 -10.37 -11.68 -6.79
CA LEU A 63 -9.52 -10.70 -6.12
C LEU A 63 -8.29 -11.28 -5.43
N ARG A 64 -8.34 -12.56 -5.03
CA ARG A 64 -7.19 -13.28 -4.44
C ARG A 64 -5.97 -13.25 -5.38
N PHE A 65 -6.19 -13.38 -6.67
CA PHE A 65 -5.13 -13.38 -7.68
C PHE A 65 -4.53 -11.97 -7.84
N ALA A 66 -5.36 -10.95 -8.00
CA ALA A 66 -4.91 -9.56 -8.06
C ALA A 66 -4.22 -9.14 -6.74
N SER A 67 -4.63 -9.67 -5.59
CA SER A 67 -3.98 -9.41 -4.30
C SER A 67 -2.57 -9.98 -4.22
N ALA A 68 -2.31 -11.13 -4.83
CA ALA A 68 -1.01 -11.80 -4.81
C ALA A 68 0.03 -11.16 -5.76
N SER A 69 -0.40 -10.33 -6.71
CA SER A 69 0.50 -9.70 -7.69
C SER A 69 1.48 -8.73 -7.05
N ASN A 70 2.59 -8.45 -7.75
CA ASN A 70 3.53 -7.39 -7.38
C ASN A 70 2.87 -6.01 -7.49
N LYS A 71 3.40 -5.05 -6.75
CA LYS A 71 2.97 -3.65 -6.74
C LYS A 71 4.15 -2.73 -6.99
N THR A 72 3.90 -1.60 -7.65
CA THR A 72 4.89 -0.54 -7.78
C THR A 72 4.34 0.74 -7.17
N TYR A 73 5.18 1.40 -6.40
CA TYR A 73 4.85 2.61 -5.68
C TYR A 73 5.84 3.73 -6.01
N GLU A 74 5.36 4.94 -5.99
CA GLU A 74 6.13 6.16 -5.85
C GLU A 74 5.85 6.75 -4.47
N VAL A 75 6.90 7.28 -3.82
CA VAL A 75 6.84 7.73 -2.43
C VAL A 75 7.93 8.76 -2.16
N GLU A 76 7.70 9.66 -1.23
CA GLU A 76 8.73 10.50 -0.65
C GLU A 76 9.16 9.94 0.70
N ILE A 77 10.46 9.86 0.92
CA ILE A 77 11.11 9.46 2.17
C ILE A 77 11.68 10.74 2.80
N VAL A 78 11.31 10.99 4.04
CA VAL A 78 11.76 12.15 4.82
C VAL A 78 12.71 11.64 5.89
N PHE A 79 13.99 11.93 5.75
CA PHE A 79 15.03 11.56 6.71
C PHE A 79 15.06 12.52 7.90
N GLY A 80 15.35 11.99 9.07
CA GLY A 80 15.46 12.69 10.34
C GLY A 80 14.33 12.38 11.30
N PRO A 81 13.10 12.92 11.09
CA PRO A 81 11.99 12.65 11.99
C PRO A 81 11.40 11.24 11.80
N GLU A 82 11.25 10.50 12.90
CA GLU A 82 10.49 9.27 12.97
C GLU A 82 9.07 9.55 13.47
N THR A 83 8.08 8.86 12.93
CA THR A 83 6.70 8.95 13.38
C THR A 83 6.19 7.60 13.88
N ASP A 84 5.22 7.61 14.78
CA ASP A 84 4.60 6.41 15.36
C ASP A 84 3.84 5.56 14.32
N THR A 85 3.41 6.16 13.21
CA THR A 85 2.75 5.49 12.09
C THR A 85 3.70 5.13 10.93
N LEU A 86 4.96 5.59 11.00
CA LEU A 86 5.97 5.50 9.93
C LEU A 86 5.59 6.27 8.65
N ASP A 87 4.63 7.15 8.73
CA ASP A 87 4.20 8.09 7.68
C ASP A 87 3.87 9.47 8.26
N SER A 88 3.61 10.44 7.39
CA SER A 88 3.36 11.84 7.78
C SER A 88 2.05 12.06 8.54
N SER A 89 1.20 11.04 8.72
CA SER A 89 -0.03 11.15 9.50
C SER A 89 0.18 10.97 11.01
N GLY A 90 1.34 10.43 11.41
CA GLY A 90 1.68 10.14 12.79
C GLY A 90 2.30 11.32 13.55
N GLN A 91 2.47 11.11 14.85
CA GLN A 91 3.20 12.04 15.72
C GLN A 91 4.70 11.75 15.64
N VAL A 92 5.53 12.80 15.63
CA VAL A 92 6.99 12.65 15.71
C VAL A 92 7.35 12.08 17.08
N VAL A 93 8.04 10.93 17.07
CA VAL A 93 8.47 10.23 18.29
C VAL A 93 9.98 10.32 18.54
N ALA A 94 10.76 10.57 17.48
CA ALA A 94 12.20 10.81 17.56
C ALA A 94 12.63 11.73 16.42
N GLU A 95 13.75 12.42 16.62
CA GLU A 95 14.34 13.30 15.59
C GLU A 95 15.87 13.09 15.57
N HIS A 96 16.41 12.89 14.37
CA HIS A 96 17.81 12.59 14.14
C HIS A 96 18.43 13.65 13.24
N HIS A 97 19.63 14.11 13.60
CA HIS A 97 20.41 14.92 12.69
C HIS A 97 21.04 14.02 11.61
N MET A 98 20.59 14.17 10.38
CA MET A 98 21.07 13.38 9.25
C MET A 98 21.70 14.28 8.18
N SER A 99 22.75 13.73 7.57
CA SER A 99 23.33 14.27 6.35
C SER A 99 23.65 13.09 5.45
N VAL A 100 22.95 12.99 4.34
CA VAL A 100 23.01 11.83 3.44
C VAL A 100 23.29 12.29 2.03
N ASP A 101 24.05 11.49 1.29
CA ASP A 101 24.31 11.69 -0.12
C ASP A 101 23.76 10.55 -0.99
N LEU A 102 23.86 10.73 -2.32
CA LEU A 102 23.28 9.77 -3.27
C LEU A 102 23.94 8.39 -3.17
N GLU A 103 25.23 8.32 -2.91
CA GLU A 103 25.97 7.05 -2.81
C GLU A 103 25.49 6.26 -1.57
N GLN A 104 25.41 6.93 -0.42
CA GLN A 104 24.93 6.34 0.83
C GLN A 104 23.50 5.85 0.71
N VAL A 105 22.57 6.69 0.22
CA VAL A 105 21.15 6.35 0.11
C VAL A 105 20.94 5.23 -0.91
N SER A 106 21.66 5.26 -2.04
CA SER A 106 21.59 4.19 -3.05
C SER A 106 22.13 2.86 -2.52
N ALA A 107 23.25 2.87 -1.77
CA ALA A 107 23.81 1.66 -1.16
C ALA A 107 22.86 1.08 -0.11
N ALA A 108 22.26 1.92 0.73
CA ALA A 108 21.27 1.49 1.71
C ALA A 108 20.00 0.92 1.05
N ALA A 109 19.47 1.56 -0.01
CA ALA A 109 18.35 1.04 -0.78
C ALA A 109 18.66 -0.30 -1.46
N ALA A 110 19.89 -0.46 -1.97
CA ALA A 110 20.35 -1.74 -2.53
C ALA A 110 20.40 -2.86 -1.49
N SER A 111 20.77 -2.58 -0.24
CA SER A 111 20.76 -3.57 0.86
C SER A 111 19.36 -4.02 1.27
N LEU A 112 18.35 -3.22 0.98
CA LEU A 112 16.93 -3.51 1.20
C LEU A 112 16.23 -4.03 -0.07
N THR A 113 16.99 -4.40 -1.09
CA THR A 113 16.49 -5.00 -2.32
C THR A 113 16.76 -6.52 -2.31
N GLY A 114 15.85 -7.30 -2.87
CA GLY A 114 15.87 -8.76 -2.82
C GLY A 114 14.85 -9.31 -1.85
N GLU A 115 15.12 -10.48 -1.29
CA GLU A 115 14.31 -11.11 -0.24
C GLU A 115 14.74 -10.54 1.12
N ILE A 116 13.82 -9.91 1.83
CA ILE A 116 14.05 -9.28 3.12
C ILE A 116 13.01 -9.71 4.15
N GLU A 117 13.40 -9.68 5.42
CA GLU A 117 12.49 -9.86 6.54
C GLU A 117 11.93 -8.50 6.98
N GLN A 118 10.61 -8.39 7.06
CA GLN A 118 9.95 -7.15 7.43
C GLN A 118 8.97 -7.37 8.58
N VAL A 119 9.07 -6.57 9.64
CA VAL A 119 8.09 -6.54 10.74
C VAL A 119 6.95 -5.61 10.35
N PRO A 120 5.69 -6.08 10.28
CA PRO A 120 4.53 -5.24 9.96
C PRO A 120 4.38 -4.08 10.94
N PRO A 121 4.01 -2.86 10.50
CA PRO A 121 3.79 -1.74 11.42
C PRO A 121 2.58 -2.00 12.33
N MET A 122 2.58 -1.38 13.54
CA MET A 122 1.45 -1.46 14.48
C MET A 122 0.15 -0.94 13.87
N VAL A 123 0.23 0.13 13.12
CA VAL A 123 -0.92 0.69 12.40
C VAL A 123 -1.10 -0.05 11.07
N SER A 124 -1.66 -1.27 11.13
CA SER A 124 -1.95 -2.06 9.91
C SER A 124 -3.26 -2.86 10.04
N ALA A 125 -3.78 -3.30 8.91
CA ALA A 125 -5.01 -4.11 8.84
C ALA A 125 -4.78 -5.60 9.21
N ARG A 126 -3.54 -5.99 9.53
CA ARG A 126 -3.20 -7.37 9.95
C ARG A 126 -3.88 -7.71 11.28
N ARG A 127 -4.21 -8.99 11.47
CA ARG A 127 -4.81 -9.50 12.70
C ARG A 127 -3.78 -10.27 13.53
N VAL A 128 -3.77 -9.99 14.82
CA VAL A 128 -3.06 -10.76 15.85
C VAL A 128 -4.06 -11.09 16.96
N GLY A 129 -4.16 -12.34 17.34
CA GLY A 129 -5.16 -12.76 18.34
C GLY A 129 -6.62 -12.47 17.94
N GLY A 130 -6.94 -12.45 16.62
CA GLY A 130 -8.30 -12.15 16.13
C GLY A 130 -8.64 -10.66 15.99
N ARG A 131 -7.85 -9.75 16.55
CA ARG A 131 -8.03 -8.29 16.49
C ARG A 131 -7.08 -7.69 15.43
N ARG A 132 -7.48 -6.58 14.80
CA ARG A 132 -6.62 -5.85 13.87
C ARG A 132 -5.59 -5.03 14.63
N LEU A 133 -4.35 -4.95 14.12
CA LEU A 133 -3.26 -4.24 14.79
C LEU A 133 -3.58 -2.75 15.00
N TYR A 134 -4.21 -2.08 14.03
CA TYR A 134 -4.61 -0.67 14.18
C TYR A 134 -5.63 -0.45 15.32
N GLU A 135 -6.46 -1.46 15.67
CA GLU A 135 -7.41 -1.39 16.80
C GLU A 135 -6.65 -1.42 18.12
N ILE A 136 -5.58 -2.24 18.19
CA ILE A 136 -4.72 -2.38 19.39
C ILE A 136 -3.84 -1.12 19.55
N ALA A 137 -3.30 -0.60 18.44
CA ALA A 137 -2.50 0.62 18.44
C ALA A 137 -3.29 1.85 18.96
N ARG A 138 -4.56 1.98 18.58
CA ARG A 138 -5.45 3.05 19.08
C ARG A 138 -5.71 2.98 20.59
N GLU A 139 -5.53 1.82 21.21
CA GLU A 139 -5.60 1.65 22.68
C GLU A 139 -4.26 1.98 23.36
N GLY A 140 -3.24 2.45 22.61
CA GLY A 140 -1.90 2.72 23.13
C GLY A 140 -1.13 1.45 23.50
N ARG A 141 -1.51 0.30 22.94
CA ARG A 141 -0.90 -0.99 23.24
C ARG A 141 -0.03 -1.47 22.10
N GLU A 142 1.09 -2.06 22.42
CA GLU A 142 1.93 -2.80 21.48
C GLU A 142 1.78 -4.31 21.68
N VAL A 143 1.96 -5.05 20.59
CA VAL A 143 2.01 -6.52 20.59
C VAL A 143 3.18 -6.98 19.73
N ASP A 144 3.75 -8.10 20.10
CA ASP A 144 4.80 -8.75 19.30
C ASP A 144 4.25 -9.10 17.92
N ARG A 145 5.04 -8.80 16.90
CA ARG A 145 4.73 -9.03 15.50
C ARG A 145 5.83 -9.87 14.89
N GLU A 146 5.45 -11.03 14.40
CA GLU A 146 6.37 -11.87 13.66
C GLU A 146 6.81 -11.18 12.37
N SER A 147 8.10 -11.25 12.06
CA SER A 147 8.63 -10.86 10.77
C SER A 147 8.02 -11.72 9.66
N ARG A 148 8.13 -11.24 8.45
CA ARG A 148 7.69 -11.95 7.26
C ARG A 148 8.64 -11.70 6.12
N SER A 149 8.94 -12.73 5.36
CA SER A 149 9.67 -12.60 4.12
C SER A 149 8.82 -11.87 3.07
N VAL A 150 9.40 -10.86 2.46
CA VAL A 150 8.87 -10.12 1.31
C VAL A 150 9.98 -9.90 0.30
N THR A 151 9.63 -9.71 -0.97
CA THR A 151 10.61 -9.45 -2.02
C THR A 151 10.47 -8.01 -2.51
N VAL A 152 11.54 -7.24 -2.43
CA VAL A 152 11.69 -5.94 -3.06
C VAL A 152 12.50 -6.14 -4.33
N SER A 153 11.84 -6.16 -5.49
CA SER A 153 12.52 -6.41 -6.77
C SER A 153 13.21 -5.16 -7.35
N ARG A 154 12.82 -3.96 -6.87
CA ARG A 154 13.39 -2.69 -7.28
C ARG A 154 13.20 -1.66 -6.17
N PHE A 155 14.27 -0.93 -5.83
CA PHE A 155 14.23 0.20 -4.92
C PHE A 155 15.17 1.28 -5.46
N GLU A 156 14.60 2.19 -6.22
CA GLU A 156 15.32 3.33 -6.81
C GLU A 156 15.07 4.56 -5.98
N VAL A 157 16.09 5.39 -5.83
CA VAL A 157 16.05 6.63 -5.05
C VAL A 157 16.57 7.79 -5.89
N GLU A 158 15.99 8.96 -5.69
CA GLU A 158 16.34 10.20 -6.38
C GLU A 158 16.34 11.34 -5.37
N ALA A 159 17.40 12.14 -5.37
CA ALA A 159 17.49 13.33 -4.53
C ALA A 159 16.50 14.41 -5.00
N THR A 160 15.98 15.19 -4.06
CA THR A 160 15.19 16.39 -4.35
C THR A 160 15.98 17.66 -4.04
N GLU A 161 15.34 18.82 -4.14
CA GLU A 161 15.97 20.11 -3.73
C GLU A 161 16.22 20.16 -2.22
N ASP A 162 15.40 19.47 -1.42
CA ASP A 162 15.61 19.32 0.02
C ASP A 162 16.50 18.10 0.28
N PRO A 163 17.69 18.25 0.89
CA PRO A 163 18.63 17.16 1.09
C PRO A 163 18.10 16.04 2.01
N LEU A 164 17.07 16.30 2.80
CA LEU A 164 16.44 15.31 3.68
C LEU A 164 15.19 14.67 3.08
N ILE A 165 14.75 15.10 1.90
CA ILE A 165 13.59 14.54 1.22
C ILE A 165 14.02 13.88 -0.07
N TRP A 166 13.71 12.59 -0.19
CA TRP A 166 14.10 11.79 -1.34
C TRP A 166 12.86 11.15 -1.98
N ARG A 167 12.80 11.16 -3.30
CA ARG A 167 11.82 10.36 -4.03
C ARG A 167 12.30 8.94 -4.14
N ALA A 168 11.37 8.02 -4.06
CA ALA A 168 11.67 6.61 -4.29
C ALA A 168 10.63 5.95 -5.17
N LYS A 169 11.09 5.00 -5.98
CA LYS A 169 10.26 4.09 -6.76
C LYS A 169 10.53 2.66 -6.33
N VAL A 170 9.51 2.01 -5.80
CA VAL A 170 9.64 0.67 -5.21
C VAL A 170 8.74 -0.31 -5.93
N THR A 171 9.29 -1.43 -6.40
CA THR A 171 8.52 -2.58 -6.89
C THR A 171 8.73 -3.76 -5.94
N CYS A 172 7.63 -4.33 -5.43
CA CYS A 172 7.71 -5.34 -4.38
C CYS A 172 6.57 -6.36 -4.47
N SER A 173 6.75 -7.47 -3.76
CA SER A 173 5.74 -8.51 -3.61
C SER A 173 4.53 -8.05 -2.80
N ALA A 174 3.45 -8.80 -2.87
CA ALA A 174 2.28 -8.59 -2.03
C ALA A 174 2.62 -8.67 -0.54
N GLY A 175 2.06 -7.77 0.24
CA GLY A 175 2.22 -7.75 1.70
C GLY A 175 3.43 -6.96 2.19
N THR A 176 4.23 -6.37 1.32
CA THR A 176 5.29 -5.41 1.67
C THR A 176 4.67 -4.11 2.19
N TYR A 177 5.22 -3.59 3.28
CA TYR A 177 4.85 -2.29 3.86
C TYR A 177 5.88 -1.24 3.46
N ILE A 178 5.48 -0.31 2.59
CA ILE A 178 6.37 0.77 2.11
C ILE A 178 6.76 1.70 3.26
N ARG A 179 5.88 1.89 4.24
CA ARG A 179 6.16 2.66 5.46
C ARG A 179 7.33 2.07 6.25
N THR A 180 7.29 0.76 6.48
CA THR A 180 8.40 0.05 7.15
C THR A 180 9.68 0.14 6.32
N LEU A 181 9.60 -0.01 4.99
CA LEU A 181 10.77 0.07 4.11
C LEU A 181 11.43 1.46 4.17
N GLY A 182 10.64 2.54 4.25
CA GLY A 182 11.16 3.90 4.44
C GLY A 182 11.85 4.08 5.79
N ALA A 183 11.26 3.56 6.88
CA ALA A 183 11.87 3.58 8.22
C ALA A 183 13.15 2.73 8.28
N ASP A 184 13.15 1.55 7.67
CA ASP A 184 14.32 0.67 7.58
C ASP A 184 15.47 1.34 6.81
N LEU A 185 15.15 2.12 5.75
CA LEU A 185 16.16 2.89 5.02
C LEU A 185 16.79 3.98 5.91
N GLY A 186 16.00 4.72 6.69
CA GLY A 186 16.49 5.70 7.65
C GLY A 186 17.40 5.05 8.70
N SER A 187 16.99 3.91 9.24
CA SER A 187 17.78 3.13 10.22
C SER A 187 19.10 2.60 9.62
N ALA A 188 19.09 2.13 8.38
CA ALA A 188 20.30 1.66 7.69
C ALA A 188 21.32 2.79 7.46
N LEU A 189 20.86 4.04 7.42
CA LEU A 189 21.69 5.25 7.33
C LEU A 189 22.10 5.81 8.71
N GLY A 190 21.80 5.11 9.78
CA GLY A 190 22.18 5.48 11.15
C GLY A 190 21.31 6.56 11.78
N GLY A 191 20.12 6.80 11.27
CA GLY A 191 19.13 7.74 11.80
C GLY A 191 17.73 7.19 11.71
N GLY A 192 16.76 8.06 11.41
CA GLY A 192 15.35 7.72 11.25
C GLY A 192 14.76 8.28 9.97
N ALA A 193 13.58 7.78 9.60
CA ALA A 193 12.80 8.29 8.49
C ALA A 193 11.33 7.93 8.62
N HIS A 194 10.49 8.69 7.95
CA HIS A 194 9.11 8.33 7.66
C HIS A 194 8.79 8.60 6.19
N ILE A 195 7.67 8.09 5.71
CA ILE A 195 7.24 8.34 4.33
C ILE A 195 6.10 9.34 4.26
N ARG A 196 5.94 9.96 3.08
CA ARG A 196 4.78 10.75 2.71
C ARG A 196 4.46 10.59 1.20
N ASN A 197 3.31 11.07 0.77
CA ASN A 197 2.90 11.08 -0.63
C ASN A 197 2.95 9.70 -1.30
N LEU A 198 2.59 8.62 -0.57
CA LEU A 198 2.58 7.27 -1.09
C LEU A 198 1.53 7.12 -2.20
N ARG A 199 1.98 6.74 -3.40
CA ARG A 199 1.12 6.50 -4.55
C ARG A 199 1.40 5.13 -5.16
N ARG A 200 0.40 4.26 -5.23
CA ARG A 200 0.51 2.99 -5.95
C ARG A 200 0.26 3.20 -7.43
N ILE A 201 1.33 3.18 -8.24
CA ILE A 201 1.25 3.40 -9.69
C ILE A 201 0.96 2.11 -10.46
N ARG A 202 1.21 0.92 -9.87
CA ARG A 202 0.88 -0.38 -10.46
C ARG A 202 0.41 -1.39 -9.41
N SER A 203 -0.52 -2.26 -9.84
CA SER A 203 -0.95 -3.44 -9.09
C SER A 203 -1.11 -4.61 -10.08
N GLY A 204 -0.11 -5.49 -10.13
CA GLY A 204 -0.02 -6.51 -11.18
C GLY A 204 0.11 -5.87 -12.55
N HIS A 205 -0.82 -6.20 -13.45
CA HIS A 205 -0.87 -5.70 -14.82
C HIS A 205 -1.54 -4.32 -14.95
N TYR A 206 -2.25 -3.88 -13.92
CA TYR A 206 -3.00 -2.62 -13.95
C TYR A 206 -2.10 -1.45 -13.59
N SER A 207 -2.14 -0.42 -14.39
CA SER A 207 -1.44 0.84 -14.16
C SER A 207 -2.41 1.95 -13.75
N VAL A 208 -1.89 3.04 -13.20
CA VAL A 208 -2.69 4.18 -12.76
C VAL A 208 -3.37 4.89 -13.94
N GLU A 209 -2.79 4.83 -15.12
CA GLU A 209 -3.33 5.41 -16.36
C GLU A 209 -4.62 4.71 -16.82
N GLU A 210 -4.85 3.46 -16.37
CA GLU A 210 -6.05 2.67 -16.69
C GLU A 210 -7.17 2.89 -15.65
N THR A 211 -6.93 3.70 -14.62
CA THR A 211 -7.90 3.92 -13.53
C THR A 211 -8.78 5.13 -13.79
N GLY A 212 -9.92 5.16 -13.13
CA GLY A 212 -10.82 6.32 -13.13
C GLY A 212 -11.23 6.72 -11.71
N THR A 213 -12.01 7.79 -11.62
CA THR A 213 -12.60 8.22 -10.35
C THR A 213 -13.69 7.23 -9.90
N ILE A 214 -14.12 7.33 -8.63
CA ILE A 214 -15.17 6.46 -8.08
C ILE A 214 -16.49 6.61 -8.86
N ASP A 215 -16.76 7.78 -9.39
CA ASP A 215 -18.02 8.08 -10.08
C ASP A 215 -17.98 7.70 -11.58
N GLU A 216 -16.80 7.77 -12.20
CA GLU A 216 -16.66 7.65 -13.66
C GLU A 216 -16.08 6.31 -14.12
N ALA A 217 -15.25 5.65 -13.27
CA ALA A 217 -14.58 4.42 -13.67
C ALA A 217 -15.57 3.38 -14.22
N PRO A 218 -15.32 2.79 -15.40
CA PRO A 218 -16.24 1.85 -16.03
C PRO A 218 -16.27 0.52 -15.27
N LEU A 219 -17.41 -0.17 -15.38
CA LEU A 219 -17.50 -1.58 -15.00
C LEU A 219 -16.95 -2.44 -16.13
N LEU A 220 -15.80 -3.03 -15.92
CA LEU A 220 -15.10 -3.88 -16.88
C LEU A 220 -15.59 -5.33 -16.77
N PRO A 221 -15.42 -6.18 -17.82
CA PRO A 221 -15.73 -7.59 -17.76
C PRO A 221 -15.00 -8.32 -16.62
N ILE A 222 -15.60 -9.40 -16.09
CA ILE A 222 -14.98 -10.21 -15.02
C ILE A 222 -13.58 -10.72 -15.42
N LEU A 223 -13.41 -11.10 -16.68
CA LEU A 223 -12.16 -11.62 -17.23
C LEU A 223 -11.00 -10.62 -17.12
N GLU A 224 -11.29 -9.33 -16.96
CA GLU A 224 -10.23 -8.34 -16.70
C GLU A 224 -9.41 -8.70 -15.45
N LEU A 225 -10.02 -9.30 -14.42
CA LEU A 225 -9.30 -9.74 -13.21
C LEU A 225 -8.40 -10.95 -13.42
N THR A 226 -8.43 -11.57 -14.59
CA THR A 226 -7.54 -12.69 -14.98
C THR A 226 -6.47 -12.26 -15.97
N ARG A 227 -6.42 -10.98 -16.34
CA ARG A 227 -5.40 -10.41 -17.23
C ARG A 227 -4.00 -10.70 -16.69
N GLY A 228 -3.14 -11.30 -17.54
CA GLY A 228 -1.77 -11.68 -17.19
C GLY A 228 -1.67 -12.89 -16.26
N MET A 229 -2.73 -13.65 -16.09
CA MET A 229 -2.64 -15.01 -15.54
C MET A 229 -2.42 -15.95 -16.73
N ASP A 230 -1.28 -16.63 -16.74
CA ASP A 230 -1.06 -17.72 -17.67
C ASP A 230 -2.06 -18.85 -17.37
N PRO A 231 -2.63 -19.52 -18.41
CA PRO A 231 -3.60 -20.59 -18.24
C PRO A 231 -3.00 -21.81 -17.55
#